data_57ccfb9753aebdba1ae5d17e820b1e4d
#
_entry.id   57ccfb9753aebdba1ae5d17e820b1e4d
#
_cell.length_a   1.000
_cell.length_b   1.000
_cell.length_c   1.000
_cell.angle_alpha   90.00
_cell.angle_beta   90.00
_cell.angle_gamma   90.00
#
_symmetry.space_group_name_H-M   'P 1'
#
loop_
_entity.id
_entity.type
_entity.pdbx_description
1 polymer ?
#
loop_
_entity_poly.entity_id
_entity_poly.type
_entity_poly.pdbx_seq_one_letter_code
_entity_poly.pdbx_strand_id
1 'polypeptide(L)'
;MTIPTSRPLWNYLLHGQKNTSKKLSRVEAFRDIIERQHSALLSGTDDGIGASVIELTKAWHWNRDTTSAFIDSLRRLGAVTCEKDGNRTIIRLNHTVE
;
A
#
# COMPACT_ATOMS: atom_id res chain seq x y z
N MET A 1 5.18 12.37 9.51
CA MET A 1 4.45 11.09 9.52
C MET A 1 5.39 9.98 9.94
N THR A 2 5.05 9.24 10.95
CA THR A 2 5.83 8.09 11.41
C THR A 2 5.08 6.81 11.07
N ILE A 3 5.76 5.87 10.44
CA ILE A 3 5.16 4.62 10.00
C ILE A 3 5.71 3.49 10.86
N PRO A 4 4.86 2.82 11.66
CA PRO A 4 5.32 1.67 12.43
C PRO A 4 5.62 0.51 11.48
N THR A 5 6.79 -0.08 11.62
CA THR A 5 7.18 -1.24 10.83
C THR A 5 7.63 -2.35 11.76
N SER A 6 7.45 -3.57 11.31
CA SER A 6 7.85 -4.76 12.05
C SER A 6 8.78 -5.63 11.22
N ARG A 7 9.51 -6.51 11.87
CA ARG A 7 10.39 -7.45 11.19
C ARG A 7 9.63 -8.36 10.21
N PRO A 8 8.46 -8.93 10.58
CA PRO A 8 7.67 -9.71 9.62
C PRO A 8 7.26 -8.93 8.38
N LEU A 9 6.91 -7.65 8.55
CA LEU A 9 6.57 -6.79 7.40
C LEU A 9 7.74 -6.65 6.45
N TRP A 10 8.93 -6.32 6.98
CA TRP A 10 10.11 -6.14 6.13
C TRP A 10 10.55 -7.45 5.49
N ASN A 11 10.46 -8.58 6.21
CA ASN A 11 10.74 -9.88 5.62
C ASN A 11 9.81 -10.16 4.44
N TYR A 12 8.53 -9.85 4.57
CA TYR A 12 7.57 -10.01 3.48
C TYR A 12 7.92 -9.12 2.28
N LEU A 13 8.24 -7.85 2.53
CA LEU A 13 8.54 -6.89 1.47
C LEU A 13 9.82 -7.23 0.72
N LEU A 14 10.83 -7.71 1.43
CA LEU A 14 12.14 -7.99 0.84
C LEU A 14 12.23 -9.38 0.21
N HIS A 15 11.24 -10.25 0.46
CA HIS A 15 11.31 -11.64 0.04
C HIS A 15 10.82 -11.84 -1.39
N GLY A 16 11.67 -12.42 -2.22
CA GLY A 16 11.23 -13.24 -3.32
C GLY A 16 10.75 -12.58 -4.58
N GLN A 17 10.90 -11.31 -4.81
CA GLN A 17 10.57 -10.79 -6.14
C GLN A 17 11.78 -10.20 -6.82
N LYS A 18 12.21 -10.89 -7.87
CA LYS A 18 13.12 -10.27 -8.79
C LYS A 18 12.35 -9.26 -9.63
N ASN A 19 12.78 -8.03 -9.57
CA ASN A 19 12.23 -6.99 -10.41
C ASN A 19 12.71 -7.23 -11.85
N THR A 20 11.84 -7.79 -12.68
CA THR A 20 12.10 -7.92 -14.09
C THR A 20 11.24 -6.93 -14.86
N SER A 21 11.88 -6.05 -15.60
CA SER A 21 11.29 -5.04 -16.47
C SER A 21 10.45 -3.99 -15.73
N LYS A 22 9.18 -3.81 -16.03
CA LYS A 22 8.37 -2.66 -15.60
C LYS A 22 7.60 -2.88 -14.29
N LYS A 23 7.64 -4.06 -13.74
CA LYS A 23 6.90 -4.35 -12.51
C LYS A 23 7.65 -3.81 -11.31
N LEU A 24 6.93 -3.14 -10.41
CA LEU A 24 7.50 -2.72 -9.16
C LEU A 24 7.73 -3.91 -8.24
N SER A 25 8.77 -3.85 -7.42
CA SER A 25 8.96 -4.81 -6.33
C SER A 25 7.96 -4.49 -5.19
N ARG A 26 7.86 -5.40 -4.24
CA ARG A 26 7.01 -5.16 -3.05
C ARG A 26 7.45 -3.93 -2.27
N VAL A 27 8.76 -3.74 -2.13
CA VAL A 27 9.29 -2.55 -1.44
C VAL A 27 8.92 -1.27 -2.19
N GLU A 28 9.06 -1.28 -3.50
CA GLU A 28 8.70 -0.12 -4.33
C GLU A 28 7.20 0.17 -4.27
N ALA A 29 6.36 -0.87 -4.28
CA ALA A 29 4.92 -0.70 -4.14
C ALA A 29 4.55 -0.15 -2.76
N PHE A 30 5.21 -0.61 -1.71
CA PHE A 30 4.99 -0.08 -0.37
C PHE A 30 5.41 1.38 -0.27
N ARG A 31 6.52 1.74 -0.88
CA ARG A 31 6.97 3.13 -0.97
C ARG A 31 5.94 4.00 -1.68
N ASP A 32 5.34 3.51 -2.75
CA ASP A 32 4.28 4.23 -3.46
C ASP A 32 3.08 4.49 -2.55
N ILE A 33 2.69 3.50 -1.74
CA ILE A 33 1.63 3.67 -0.75
C ILE A 33 1.98 4.77 0.26
N ILE A 34 3.21 4.77 0.74
CA ILE A 34 3.69 5.81 1.67
C ILE A 34 3.59 7.19 1.04
N GLU A 35 4.04 7.34 -0.18
CA GLU A 35 4.01 8.62 -0.88
C GLU A 35 2.59 9.11 -1.13
N ARG A 36 1.67 8.22 -1.48
CA ARG A 36 0.25 8.55 -1.68
C ARG A 36 -0.41 9.00 -0.38
N GLN A 37 -0.13 8.31 0.73
CA GLN A 37 -0.66 8.70 2.03
C GLN A 37 -0.11 10.04 2.47
N HIS A 38 1.17 10.28 2.26
CA HIS A 38 1.81 11.56 2.58
C HIS A 38 1.17 12.71 1.79
N SER A 39 0.93 12.50 0.50
CA SER A 39 0.27 13.49 -0.35
C SER A 39 -1.16 13.78 0.12
N ALA A 40 -1.90 12.77 0.55
CA ALA A 40 -3.24 12.93 1.08
C ALA A 40 -3.24 13.78 2.35
N LEU A 41 -2.27 13.55 3.24
CA LEU A 41 -2.14 14.35 4.47
C LEU A 41 -1.79 15.80 4.17
N LEU A 42 -0.89 16.04 3.21
CA LEU A 42 -0.51 17.39 2.79
C LEU A 42 -1.68 18.14 2.15
N SER A 43 -2.57 17.44 1.49
CA SER A 43 -3.78 18.02 0.88
C SER A 43 -4.88 18.28 1.88
N GLY A 44 -4.71 17.89 3.15
CA GLY A 44 -5.74 18.03 4.17
C GLY A 44 -6.88 17.03 4.03
N THR A 45 -6.74 16.05 3.17
CA THR A 45 -7.72 14.98 3.00
C THR A 45 -7.23 13.74 3.72
N ASP A 46 -7.87 13.37 4.79
CA ASP A 46 -7.52 12.15 5.53
C ASP A 46 -8.37 10.97 5.06
N ASP A 47 -8.55 10.86 3.74
CA ASP A 47 -9.43 9.88 3.12
C ASP A 47 -8.69 8.65 2.60
N GLY A 48 -7.49 8.39 3.13
CA GLY A 48 -6.65 7.27 2.68
C GLY A 48 -5.80 7.64 1.47
N ILE A 49 -5.28 6.64 0.78
CA ILE A 49 -4.31 6.86 -0.31
C ILE A 49 -4.93 7.34 -1.62
N GLY A 50 -6.24 7.44 -1.68
CA GLY A 50 -6.93 7.99 -2.85
C GLY A 50 -6.88 7.11 -4.10
N ALA A 51 -6.58 5.83 -3.96
CA ALA A 51 -6.49 4.92 -5.09
C ALA A 51 -7.17 3.60 -4.78
N SER A 52 -7.85 3.04 -5.77
CA SER A 52 -8.44 1.71 -5.67
C SER A 52 -7.40 0.64 -6.00
N VAL A 53 -7.75 -0.62 -5.71
CA VAL A 53 -6.92 -1.77 -6.08
C VAL A 53 -6.64 -1.78 -7.59
N ILE A 54 -7.64 -1.42 -8.40
CA ILE A 54 -7.51 -1.38 -9.86
C ILE A 54 -6.47 -0.33 -10.27
N GLU A 55 -6.52 0.85 -9.68
CA GLU A 55 -5.56 1.92 -9.97
C GLU A 55 -4.13 1.53 -9.55
N LEU A 56 -3.99 0.91 -8.40
CA LEU A 56 -2.69 0.43 -7.93
C LEU A 56 -2.14 -0.68 -8.84
N THR A 57 -3.00 -1.56 -9.29
CA THR A 57 -2.63 -2.63 -10.23
C THR A 57 -2.03 -2.06 -11.51
N LYS A 58 -2.65 -1.02 -12.06
CA LYS A 58 -2.14 -0.34 -13.25
C LYS A 58 -0.84 0.40 -12.97
N ALA A 59 -0.76 1.11 -11.85
CA ALA A 59 0.41 1.89 -11.50
C ALA A 59 1.64 1.01 -11.26
N TRP A 60 1.44 -0.16 -10.68
CA TRP A 60 2.53 -1.06 -10.33
C TRP A 60 2.86 -2.08 -11.42
N HIS A 61 2.07 -2.13 -12.48
CA HIS A 61 2.18 -3.13 -13.55
C HIS A 61 2.07 -4.56 -13.04
N TRP A 62 1.20 -4.75 -12.06
CA TRP A 62 0.90 -6.07 -11.49
C TRP A 62 -0.42 -6.59 -12.08
N ASN A 63 -0.74 -7.85 -11.80
CA ASN A 63 -2.10 -8.31 -12.03
C ASN A 63 -2.97 -8.05 -10.79
N ARG A 64 -4.29 -8.15 -10.97
CA ARG A 64 -5.26 -7.83 -9.91
C ARG A 64 -5.11 -8.75 -8.70
N ASP A 65 -4.89 -10.04 -8.93
CA ASP A 65 -4.78 -11.02 -7.86
C ASP A 65 -3.53 -10.76 -7.01
N THR A 66 -2.43 -10.42 -7.66
CA THR A 66 -1.18 -10.09 -6.98
C THR A 66 -1.35 -8.83 -6.12
N THR A 67 -1.98 -7.80 -6.67
CA THR A 67 -2.23 -6.55 -5.93
C THR A 67 -3.13 -6.81 -4.73
N SER A 68 -4.23 -7.53 -4.91
CA SER A 68 -5.14 -7.86 -3.82
C SER A 68 -4.47 -8.67 -2.73
N ALA A 69 -3.68 -9.66 -3.09
CA ALA A 69 -2.94 -10.48 -2.13
C ALA A 69 -1.92 -9.63 -1.35
N PHE A 70 -1.24 -8.71 -2.02
CA PHE A 70 -0.28 -7.81 -1.39
C PHE A 70 -0.96 -6.91 -0.35
N ILE A 71 -2.05 -6.27 -0.72
CA ILE A 71 -2.81 -5.40 0.19
C ILE A 71 -3.34 -6.21 1.38
N ASP A 72 -3.87 -7.40 1.14
CA ASP A 72 -4.35 -8.27 2.21
C ASP A 72 -3.23 -8.67 3.17
N SER A 73 -2.06 -8.99 2.65
CA SER A 73 -0.89 -9.31 3.46
C SER A 73 -0.44 -8.12 4.29
N LEU A 74 -0.42 -6.92 3.72
CA LEU A 74 -0.10 -5.70 4.46
C LEU A 74 -1.12 -5.44 5.57
N ARG A 75 -2.39 -5.71 5.31
CA ARG A 75 -3.45 -5.58 6.30
C ARG A 75 -3.24 -6.55 7.47
N ARG A 76 -2.91 -7.80 7.18
CA ARG A 76 -2.63 -8.82 8.20
C ARG A 76 -1.41 -8.48 9.04
N LEU A 77 -0.42 -7.84 8.44
CA LEU A 77 0.79 -7.41 9.12
C LEU A 77 0.61 -6.09 9.89
N GLY A 78 -0.57 -5.47 9.80
CA GLY A 78 -0.86 -4.23 10.49
C GLY A 78 -0.31 -2.98 9.83
N ALA A 79 0.16 -3.07 8.58
CA ALA A 79 0.73 -1.94 7.88
C ALA A 79 -0.33 -1.04 7.25
N VAL A 80 -1.46 -1.60 6.84
CA VAL A 80 -2.57 -0.85 6.27
C VAL A 80 -3.89 -1.32 6.85
N THR A 81 -4.91 -0.46 6.75
CA THR A 81 -6.29 -0.80 7.06
C THR A 81 -7.13 -0.59 5.81
N CYS A 82 -8.16 -1.40 5.66
CA CYS A 82 -9.08 -1.28 4.54
C CYS A 82 -10.50 -1.05 5.07
N GLU A 83 -11.16 -0.05 4.53
CA GLU A 83 -12.54 0.27 4.86
C GLU A 83 -13.37 0.25 3.58
N LYS A 84 -14.60 -0.21 3.69
CA LYS A 84 -15.55 -0.15 2.57
C LYS A 84 -16.48 1.04 2.77
N ASP A 85 -16.54 1.87 1.75
CA ASP A 85 -17.48 2.98 1.68
C ASP A 85 -18.31 2.81 0.40
N GLY A 86 -19.49 2.21 0.54
CA GLY A 86 -20.31 1.85 -0.62
C GLY A 86 -19.61 0.84 -1.51
N ASN A 87 -19.38 1.20 -2.77
CA ASN A 87 -18.70 0.36 -3.75
C ASN A 87 -17.17 0.58 -3.79
N ARG A 88 -16.64 1.43 -2.91
CA ARG A 88 -15.23 1.77 -2.87
C ARG A 88 -14.55 1.10 -1.70
N THR A 89 -13.32 0.67 -1.93
CA THR A 89 -12.43 0.24 -0.85
C THR A 89 -11.45 1.36 -0.57
N ILE A 90 -11.42 1.84 0.66
CA ILE A 90 -10.50 2.88 1.10
C ILE A 90 -9.34 2.19 1.80
N ILE A 91 -8.14 2.42 1.31
CA ILE A 91 -6.91 1.87 1.89
C ILE A 91 -6.20 2.99 2.64
N ARG A 92 -5.88 2.75 3.91
CA ARG A 92 -5.14 3.71 4.73
C ARG A 92 -3.86 3.07 5.21
N LEU A 93 -2.76 3.79 5.05
CA LEU A 93 -1.50 3.39 5.66
C LEU A 93 -1.57 3.65 7.15
N ASN A 94 -1.19 2.67 7.94
CA ASN A 94 -1.09 2.84 9.39
C ASN A 94 0.11 3.73 9.71
N HIS A 95 -0.14 4.88 10.33
CA HIS A 95 0.90 5.85 10.66
C HIS A 95 0.52 6.63 11.92
N THR A 96 1.51 7.25 12.54
CA THR A 96 1.30 8.18 13.63
C THR A 96 1.56 9.59 13.12
N VAL A 97 0.74 10.54 13.58
CA VAL A 97 0.92 11.96 13.27
C VAL A 97 1.80 12.56 14.36
N GLU A 98 2.89 13.15 13.95
CA GLU A 98 3.77 13.88 14.86
C GLU A 98 3.57 15.36 14.71
#